data_79cb5f5568257783d18d59120acb51ad
#
_entry.id   79cb5f5568257783d18d59120acb51ad
#
_cell.length_a   1.000
_cell.length_b   1.000
_cell.length_c   1.000
_cell.angle_alpha   90.00
_cell.angle_beta   90.00
_cell.angle_gamma   90.00
#
_symmetry.space_group_name_H-M   'P 1'
#
loop_
_entity.id
_entity.type
_entity.pdbx_description
1 polymer ?
#
loop_
_entity_poly.entity_id
_entity_poly.type
_entity_poly.pdbx_seq_one_letter_code
_entity_poly.pdbx_strand_id
1 'polypeptide(L)'
;MSHRLILWMLLLFGSASAAHGQTPGKIFQATLGESGQRTAEVSTEQIRAILADKSAVVLDARPFREFAISHIPGAVNVAAKPGVPMSVYVSDVAEIGRLLEGKKESPLVLYCNGPYCGKSKRLAEELLAAGYTNVRRYQLGIPVWRALGGLTEIEPDGLRHVVANDRTAVLVDTREAEVFRTGTLPNARSIPRSGVVEGKDVGEVKRAKDDGRLPMEDHNTRLIVIGKDVAEARYVAEALSREAFHNVAYFRGTFQEAQAALKP
;
A
#
# COMPACT_ATOMS: atom_id res chain seq x y z
N MET A 1 -36.93 -21.91 -73.50
CA MET A 1 -37.31 -21.81 -72.09
C MET A 1 -36.04 -21.84 -71.25
N SER A 2 -35.56 -20.67 -70.87
CA SER A 2 -34.30 -20.53 -70.19
C SER A 2 -34.55 -20.09 -68.74
N HIS A 3 -34.20 -20.93 -67.80
CA HIS A 3 -34.31 -20.61 -66.38
C HIS A 3 -32.99 -19.92 -65.92
N ARG A 4 -33.08 -18.65 -65.56
CA ARG A 4 -31.96 -17.91 -64.86
C ARG A 4 -32.06 -18.15 -63.36
N LEU A 5 -31.11 -18.85 -62.82
CA LEU A 5 -30.84 -18.89 -61.35
C LEU A 5 -30.20 -17.56 -60.93
N ILE A 6 -30.87 -16.85 -60.05
CA ILE A 6 -30.27 -15.68 -59.35
C ILE A 6 -29.70 -16.17 -58.04
N LEU A 7 -28.36 -16.10 -57.93
CA LEU A 7 -27.62 -16.46 -56.73
C LEU A 7 -27.52 -15.23 -55.79
N TRP A 8 -28.19 -15.28 -54.64
CA TRP A 8 -28.12 -14.25 -53.61
C TRP A 8 -26.88 -14.53 -52.75
N MET A 9 -25.89 -13.65 -52.83
CA MET A 9 -24.69 -13.69 -51.98
C MET A 9 -24.97 -12.86 -50.72
N LEU A 10 -25.22 -13.52 -49.60
CA LEU A 10 -25.34 -12.90 -48.28
C LEU A 10 -23.93 -12.52 -47.77
N LEU A 11 -23.63 -11.24 -47.80
CA LEU A 11 -22.45 -10.65 -47.14
C LEU A 11 -22.75 -10.55 -45.65
N LEU A 12 -22.20 -11.46 -44.86
CA LEU A 12 -22.12 -11.37 -43.39
C LEU A 12 -21.05 -10.34 -43.02
N PHE A 13 -21.47 -9.13 -42.68
CA PHE A 13 -20.61 -8.17 -41.98
C PHE A 13 -20.42 -8.63 -40.53
N GLY A 14 -19.34 -9.34 -40.29
CA GLY A 14 -18.85 -9.59 -38.92
C GLY A 14 -18.35 -8.30 -38.28
N SER A 15 -19.14 -7.74 -37.36
CA SER A 15 -18.68 -6.64 -36.51
C SER A 15 -17.61 -7.17 -35.55
N ALA A 16 -16.34 -6.97 -35.87
CA ALA A 16 -15.25 -7.19 -34.94
C ALA A 16 -15.35 -6.13 -33.85
N SER A 17 -15.88 -6.50 -32.68
CA SER A 17 -15.76 -5.70 -31.49
C SER A 17 -14.28 -5.66 -31.09
N ALA A 18 -13.61 -4.54 -31.36
CA ALA A 18 -12.29 -4.28 -30.88
C ALA A 18 -12.34 -4.23 -29.33
N ALA A 19 -11.88 -5.28 -28.70
CA ALA A 19 -11.60 -5.25 -27.27
C ALA A 19 -10.54 -4.16 -27.03
N HIS A 20 -10.97 -3.02 -26.48
CA HIS A 20 -10.07 -1.96 -26.06
C HIS A 20 -9.31 -2.48 -24.83
N GLY A 21 -8.21 -3.18 -25.06
CA GLY A 21 -7.25 -3.50 -24.01
C GLY A 21 -6.78 -2.22 -23.36
N GLN A 22 -7.11 -2.00 -22.08
CA GLN A 22 -6.61 -0.86 -21.34
C GLN A 22 -5.09 -0.96 -21.31
N THR A 23 -4.43 0.07 -21.81
CA THR A 23 -2.98 0.18 -21.71
C THR A 23 -2.59 0.19 -20.22
N PRO A 24 -1.61 -0.60 -19.76
CA PRO A 24 -1.25 -0.69 -18.33
C PRO A 24 -1.04 0.67 -17.65
N GLY A 25 -0.59 1.69 -18.38
CA GLY A 25 -0.45 3.07 -17.86
C GLY A 25 -1.76 3.72 -17.41
N LYS A 26 -2.89 3.38 -17.97
CA LYS A 26 -4.18 4.01 -17.62
C LYS A 26 -4.69 3.62 -16.22
N ILE A 27 -4.32 2.44 -15.70
CA ILE A 27 -4.75 2.01 -14.36
C ILE A 27 -4.15 2.87 -13.25
N PHE A 28 -2.92 3.36 -13.41
CA PHE A 28 -2.28 4.25 -12.45
C PHE A 28 -2.90 5.65 -12.43
N GLN A 29 -3.56 6.05 -13.52
CA GLN A 29 -4.25 7.33 -13.68
C GLN A 29 -5.72 7.27 -13.30
N ALA A 30 -6.25 6.08 -13.04
CA ALA A 30 -7.64 5.89 -12.67
C ALA A 30 -7.97 6.52 -11.32
N THR A 31 -9.18 7.07 -11.24
CA THR A 31 -9.84 7.50 -10.00
C THR A 31 -11.18 6.78 -9.88
N LEU A 32 -11.83 6.87 -8.73
CA LEU A 32 -13.13 6.22 -8.55
C LEU A 32 -14.25 6.91 -9.34
N GLY A 33 -14.16 8.23 -9.57
CA GLY A 33 -15.20 9.01 -10.20
C GLY A 33 -16.48 9.07 -9.38
N GLU A 34 -16.39 9.11 -8.05
CA GLU A 34 -17.54 9.13 -7.15
C GLU A 34 -18.38 10.39 -7.37
N SER A 35 -19.68 10.23 -7.63
CA SER A 35 -20.59 11.35 -7.86
C SER A 35 -20.85 12.14 -6.56
N GLY A 36 -21.13 13.45 -6.69
CA GLY A 36 -21.48 14.31 -5.57
C GLY A 36 -20.34 14.62 -4.61
N GLN A 37 -19.09 14.46 -5.03
CA GLN A 37 -17.95 14.78 -4.19
C GLN A 37 -17.67 16.27 -4.13
N ARG A 38 -17.27 16.71 -2.93
CA ARG A 38 -16.85 18.10 -2.67
C ARG A 38 -15.33 18.28 -2.79
N THR A 39 -14.57 17.19 -2.88
CA THR A 39 -13.10 17.20 -2.97
C THR A 39 -12.63 16.56 -4.26
N ALA A 40 -11.55 17.08 -4.84
CA ALA A 40 -10.90 16.44 -5.99
C ALA A 40 -10.30 15.08 -5.59
N GLU A 41 -10.39 14.13 -6.54
CA GLU A 41 -9.73 12.84 -6.41
C GLU A 41 -8.29 12.91 -6.90
N VAL A 42 -7.42 12.10 -6.33
CA VAL A 42 -6.07 11.86 -6.84
C VAL A 42 -5.93 10.38 -7.27
N SER A 43 -5.23 10.16 -8.36
CA SER A 43 -4.91 8.83 -8.86
C SER A 43 -3.70 8.23 -8.13
N THR A 44 -3.41 6.95 -8.37
CA THR A 44 -2.20 6.30 -7.83
C THR A 44 -0.91 6.95 -8.35
N GLU A 45 -0.90 7.39 -9.60
CA GLU A 45 0.24 8.13 -10.16
C GLU A 45 0.45 9.46 -9.45
N GLN A 46 -0.63 10.21 -9.24
CA GLN A 46 -0.57 11.51 -8.56
C GLN A 46 -0.13 11.39 -7.10
N ILE A 47 -0.64 10.40 -6.33
CA ILE A 47 -0.20 10.25 -4.94
C ILE A 47 1.26 9.84 -4.85
N ARG A 48 1.77 9.03 -5.80
CA ARG A 48 3.20 8.71 -5.88
C ARG A 48 4.06 9.95 -6.11
N ALA A 49 3.65 10.82 -7.03
CA ALA A 49 4.34 12.09 -7.26
C ALA A 49 4.31 12.98 -6.01
N ILE A 50 3.14 13.14 -5.38
CA ILE A 50 2.98 13.91 -4.14
C ILE A 50 3.87 13.42 -3.01
N LEU A 51 4.03 12.10 -2.86
CA LEU A 51 4.92 11.51 -1.85
C LEU A 51 6.40 11.75 -2.17
N ALA A 52 6.76 11.72 -3.46
CA ALA A 52 8.13 11.93 -3.91
C ALA A 52 8.59 13.38 -3.74
N ASP A 53 7.75 14.34 -4.11
CA ASP A 53 8.05 15.77 -4.08
C ASP A 53 7.59 16.47 -2.79
N LYS A 54 6.86 15.74 -1.92
CA LYS A 54 6.30 16.23 -0.65
C LYS A 54 5.40 17.48 -0.82
N SER A 55 4.71 17.57 -1.96
CA SER A 55 3.86 18.71 -2.31
C SER A 55 2.53 18.75 -1.54
N ALA A 56 2.20 17.73 -0.78
CA ALA A 56 1.06 17.73 0.15
C ALA A 56 1.33 16.79 1.35
N VAL A 57 0.64 17.04 2.45
CA VAL A 57 0.58 16.10 3.56
C VAL A 57 -0.38 14.97 3.17
N VAL A 58 0.11 13.74 3.14
CA VAL A 58 -0.72 12.54 2.92
C VAL A 58 -1.15 12.00 4.27
N LEU A 59 -2.46 11.93 4.52
CA LEU A 59 -3.04 11.59 5.81
C LEU A 59 -3.90 10.33 5.71
N ASP A 60 -3.57 9.35 6.54
CA ASP A 60 -4.36 8.14 6.72
C ASP A 60 -5.55 8.41 7.65
N ALA A 61 -6.77 8.32 7.12
CA ALA A 61 -8.01 8.52 7.88
C ALA A 61 -8.49 7.26 8.62
N ARG A 62 -7.71 6.19 8.64
CA ARG A 62 -8.05 4.96 9.38
C ARG A 62 -7.70 5.10 10.86
N PRO A 63 -8.27 4.24 11.73
CA PRO A 63 -7.81 4.13 13.12
C PRO A 63 -6.30 3.85 13.21
N PHE A 64 -5.66 4.35 14.27
CA PHE A 64 -4.20 4.21 14.45
C PHE A 64 -3.73 2.75 14.37
N ARG A 65 -4.49 1.78 14.87
CA ARG A 65 -4.12 0.36 14.74
C ARG A 65 -3.98 -0.08 13.28
N GLU A 66 -4.89 0.33 12.41
CA GLU A 66 -4.82 0.00 10.98
C GLU A 66 -3.62 0.67 10.31
N PHE A 67 -3.35 1.93 10.67
CA PHE A 67 -2.16 2.67 10.24
C PHE A 67 -0.89 1.96 10.71
N ALA A 68 -0.79 1.64 12.00
CA ALA A 68 0.39 1.01 12.58
C ALA A 68 0.71 -0.35 11.92
N ILE A 69 -0.30 -1.16 11.59
CA ILE A 69 -0.13 -2.44 10.90
C ILE A 69 0.40 -2.25 9.49
N SER A 70 -0.06 -1.19 8.78
CA SER A 70 0.33 -0.99 7.40
C SER A 70 -0.19 0.33 6.89
N HIS A 71 0.68 1.22 6.44
CA HIS A 71 0.31 2.50 5.84
C HIS A 71 1.18 2.83 4.61
N ILE A 72 0.72 3.78 3.81
CA ILE A 72 1.49 4.28 2.65
C ILE A 72 2.73 5.01 3.18
N PRO A 73 3.96 4.69 2.70
CA PRO A 73 5.18 5.31 3.17
C PRO A 73 5.15 6.84 3.08
N GLY A 74 5.54 7.49 4.17
CA GLY A 74 5.48 8.96 4.27
C GLY A 74 4.11 9.54 4.62
N ALA A 75 3.05 8.72 4.70
CA ALA A 75 1.78 9.16 5.24
C ALA A 75 1.84 9.33 6.76
N VAL A 76 0.98 10.21 7.27
CA VAL A 76 0.84 10.46 8.71
C VAL A 76 -0.56 10.06 9.20
N ASN A 77 -0.65 9.78 10.49
CA ASN A 77 -1.91 9.53 11.18
C ASN A 77 -1.91 10.28 12.51
N VAL A 78 -2.99 10.95 12.83
CA VAL A 78 -3.12 11.75 14.06
C VAL A 78 -4.17 11.16 15.01
N ALA A 79 -4.52 9.91 14.83
CA ALA A 79 -5.58 9.22 15.56
C ALA A 79 -5.16 8.70 16.94
N ALA A 80 -3.90 8.80 17.32
CA ALA A 80 -3.42 8.32 18.62
C ALA A 80 -3.77 9.32 19.73
N LYS A 81 -4.73 8.95 20.58
CA LYS A 81 -5.13 9.73 21.77
C LYS A 81 -5.00 8.90 23.03
N PRO A 82 -4.44 9.44 24.12
CA PRO A 82 -4.45 8.76 25.42
C PRO A 82 -5.89 8.46 25.87
N GLY A 83 -6.11 7.24 26.36
CA GLY A 83 -7.42 6.81 26.87
C GLY A 83 -8.45 6.43 25.82
N VAL A 84 -8.15 6.58 24.53
CA VAL A 84 -9.01 6.12 23.45
C VAL A 84 -8.42 4.87 22.81
N PRO A 85 -9.17 3.77 22.69
CA PRO A 85 -8.66 2.57 22.03
C PRO A 85 -8.23 2.84 20.60
N MET A 86 -7.00 2.48 20.23
CA MET A 86 -6.43 2.69 18.90
C MET A 86 -7.23 2.03 17.75
N SER A 87 -8.10 1.08 18.09
CA SER A 87 -8.98 0.39 17.12
C SER A 87 -10.20 1.19 16.69
N VAL A 88 -10.58 2.20 17.46
CA VAL A 88 -11.83 2.96 17.22
C VAL A 88 -11.59 4.44 16.93
N TYR A 89 -10.52 5.01 17.47
CA TYR A 89 -10.25 6.42 17.27
C TYR A 89 -9.76 6.71 15.84
N VAL A 90 -10.34 7.72 15.23
CA VAL A 90 -9.93 8.24 13.92
C VAL A 90 -9.57 9.71 14.05
N SER A 91 -8.68 10.19 13.16
CA SER A 91 -8.26 11.58 13.10
C SER A 91 -9.43 12.54 13.04
N ASP A 92 -9.33 13.66 13.74
CA ASP A 92 -10.30 14.74 13.72
C ASP A 92 -9.68 16.05 13.23
N VAL A 93 -10.55 17.03 12.95
CA VAL A 93 -10.17 18.35 12.42
C VAL A 93 -9.24 19.11 13.36
N ALA A 94 -9.45 18.98 14.68
CA ALA A 94 -8.63 19.72 15.66
C ALA A 94 -7.18 19.21 15.68
N GLU A 95 -6.98 17.90 15.54
CA GLU A 95 -5.66 17.30 15.50
C GLU A 95 -4.93 17.58 14.18
N ILE A 96 -5.67 17.56 13.07
CA ILE A 96 -5.12 17.97 11.78
C ILE A 96 -4.76 19.46 11.83
N GLY A 97 -5.56 20.28 12.48
CA GLY A 97 -5.25 21.69 12.69
C GLY A 97 -3.95 21.90 13.46
N ARG A 98 -3.69 21.10 14.51
CA ARG A 98 -2.39 21.13 15.21
C ARG A 98 -1.24 20.68 14.35
N LEU A 99 -1.42 19.59 13.58
CA LEU A 99 -0.40 19.08 12.65
C LEU A 99 0.00 20.12 11.59
N LEU A 100 -0.97 20.88 11.10
CA LEU A 100 -0.77 21.91 10.07
C LEU A 100 -0.51 23.31 10.64
N GLU A 101 -0.33 23.45 11.96
CA GLU A 101 -0.13 24.74 12.62
C GLU A 101 -1.23 25.77 12.29
N GLY A 102 -2.45 25.32 12.09
CA GLY A 102 -3.59 26.14 11.72
C GLY A 102 -3.63 26.62 10.27
N LYS A 103 -2.68 26.23 9.42
CA LYS A 103 -2.59 26.64 8.00
C LYS A 103 -3.65 25.92 7.17
N LYS A 104 -4.78 26.57 6.93
CA LYS A 104 -5.95 25.95 6.25
C LYS A 104 -5.82 25.82 4.74
N GLU A 105 -4.89 26.53 4.14
CA GLU A 105 -4.51 26.43 2.72
C GLU A 105 -3.52 25.29 2.41
N SER A 106 -2.97 24.64 3.44
CA SER A 106 -2.00 23.55 3.28
C SER A 106 -2.59 22.43 2.43
N PRO A 107 -1.85 21.94 1.40
CA PRO A 107 -2.31 20.85 0.58
C PRO A 107 -2.41 19.54 1.38
N LEU A 108 -3.58 18.92 1.35
CA LEU A 108 -3.87 17.63 2.01
C LEU A 108 -4.35 16.59 1.01
N VAL A 109 -3.92 15.35 1.20
CA VAL A 109 -4.49 14.17 0.55
C VAL A 109 -4.91 13.17 1.62
N LEU A 110 -6.19 12.85 1.69
CA LEU A 110 -6.72 11.86 2.61
C LEU A 110 -6.89 10.51 1.90
N TYR A 111 -6.59 9.41 2.58
CA TYR A 111 -6.95 8.07 2.11
C TYR A 111 -7.51 7.20 3.24
N CYS A 112 -8.13 6.08 2.88
CA CYS A 112 -8.57 5.04 3.84
C CYS A 112 -8.58 3.64 3.19
N ASN A 113 -9.52 2.77 3.57
CA ASN A 113 -9.60 1.37 3.11
C ASN A 113 -10.26 1.19 1.71
N GLY A 114 -10.24 2.20 0.85
CA GLY A 114 -10.72 2.09 -0.52
C GLY A 114 -12.16 2.56 -0.75
N PRO A 115 -12.78 2.15 -1.88
CA PRO A 115 -13.98 2.77 -2.42
C PRO A 115 -15.18 2.86 -1.47
N TYR A 116 -15.37 1.86 -0.63
CA TYR A 116 -16.52 1.79 0.28
C TYR A 116 -16.23 2.34 1.68
N CYS A 117 -15.05 2.93 1.90
CA CYS A 117 -14.67 3.49 3.19
C CYS A 117 -15.10 4.95 3.33
N GLY A 118 -16.13 5.22 4.13
CA GLY A 118 -16.63 6.58 4.38
C GLY A 118 -15.74 7.46 5.26
N LYS A 119 -14.67 6.93 5.89
CA LYS A 119 -13.86 7.69 6.87
C LYS A 119 -13.16 8.90 6.23
N SER A 120 -12.46 8.71 5.10
CA SER A 120 -11.80 9.82 4.41
C SER A 120 -12.79 10.81 3.80
N LYS A 121 -13.97 10.35 3.37
CA LYS A 121 -15.04 11.25 2.89
C LYS A 121 -15.55 12.16 4.00
N ARG A 122 -15.98 11.57 5.12
CA ARG A 122 -16.46 12.31 6.28
C ARG A 122 -15.41 13.32 6.76
N LEU A 123 -14.17 12.89 6.95
CA LEU A 123 -13.09 13.76 7.41
C LEU A 123 -12.81 14.91 6.43
N ALA A 124 -12.88 14.65 5.12
CA ALA A 124 -12.73 15.69 4.09
C ALA A 124 -13.87 16.73 4.19
N GLU A 125 -15.11 16.29 4.37
CA GLU A 125 -16.27 17.19 4.52
C GLU A 125 -16.16 18.04 5.79
N GLU A 126 -15.73 17.46 6.91
CA GLU A 126 -15.48 18.16 8.18
C GLU A 126 -14.35 19.20 8.03
N LEU A 127 -13.26 18.87 7.31
CA LEU A 127 -12.18 19.82 7.04
C LEU A 127 -12.64 21.00 6.16
N LEU A 128 -13.40 20.72 5.09
CA LEU A 128 -13.97 21.79 4.25
C LEU A 128 -14.90 22.69 5.06
N ALA A 129 -15.74 22.13 5.93
CA ALA A 129 -16.61 22.90 6.81
C ALA A 129 -15.81 23.76 7.81
N ALA A 130 -14.65 23.29 8.25
CA ALA A 130 -13.73 24.04 9.10
C ALA A 130 -12.88 25.08 8.34
N GLY A 131 -13.07 25.22 7.01
CA GLY A 131 -12.43 26.24 6.19
C GLY A 131 -11.09 25.83 5.56
N TYR A 132 -10.75 24.53 5.52
CA TYR A 132 -9.62 24.05 4.74
C TYR A 132 -9.93 24.11 3.25
N THR A 133 -9.06 24.67 2.44
CA THR A 133 -9.34 24.99 1.02
C THR A 133 -8.68 24.04 0.04
N ASN A 134 -7.69 23.25 0.45
CA ASN A 134 -6.89 22.40 -0.43
C ASN A 134 -6.90 20.95 0.03
N VAL A 135 -8.10 20.35 0.07
CA VAL A 135 -8.31 18.96 0.49
C VAL A 135 -8.64 18.10 -0.71
N ARG A 136 -7.84 17.05 -0.92
CA ARG A 136 -8.02 16.04 -1.98
C ARG A 136 -8.15 14.64 -1.35
N ARG A 137 -8.59 13.66 -2.12
CA ARG A 137 -8.76 12.29 -1.63
C ARG A 137 -8.17 11.27 -2.60
N TYR A 138 -7.38 10.33 -2.08
CA TYR A 138 -7.01 9.10 -2.77
C TYR A 138 -8.04 8.01 -2.39
N GLN A 139 -9.14 7.93 -3.15
CA GLN A 139 -10.29 7.10 -2.80
C GLN A 139 -10.08 5.63 -3.09
N LEU A 140 -9.18 5.28 -4.01
CA LEU A 140 -8.79 3.90 -4.27
C LEU A 140 -8.15 3.26 -3.03
N GLY A 141 -7.50 4.07 -2.18
CA GLY A 141 -7.03 3.68 -0.86
C GLY A 141 -5.93 2.62 -0.85
N ILE A 142 -5.63 2.13 0.35
CA ILE A 142 -4.50 1.22 0.55
C ILE A 142 -4.63 -0.14 -0.18
N PRO A 143 -5.82 -0.72 -0.40
CA PRO A 143 -5.93 -1.97 -1.15
C PRO A 143 -5.45 -1.84 -2.60
N VAL A 144 -5.88 -0.78 -3.30
CA VAL A 144 -5.45 -0.55 -4.69
C VAL A 144 -3.98 -0.12 -4.74
N TRP A 145 -3.52 0.67 -3.75
CA TRP A 145 -2.10 1.00 -3.60
C TRP A 145 -1.23 -0.26 -3.62
N ARG A 146 -1.57 -1.26 -2.79
CA ARG A 146 -0.87 -2.57 -2.73
C ARG A 146 -1.01 -3.35 -4.03
N ALA A 147 -2.22 -3.47 -4.57
CA ALA A 147 -2.48 -4.20 -5.81
C ALA A 147 -1.67 -3.66 -7.00
N LEU A 148 -1.33 -2.38 -6.97
CA LEU A 148 -0.48 -1.72 -7.97
C LEU A 148 1.02 -1.71 -7.58
N GLY A 149 1.43 -2.61 -6.68
CA GLY A 149 2.83 -2.80 -6.27
C GLY A 149 3.36 -1.74 -5.30
N GLY A 150 2.45 -1.00 -4.64
CA GLY A 150 2.83 -0.04 -3.60
C GLY A 150 3.23 -0.75 -2.31
N LEU A 151 4.43 -0.45 -1.82
CA LEU A 151 4.89 -0.91 -0.50
C LEU A 151 4.11 -0.22 0.63
N THR A 152 4.13 -0.86 1.79
CA THR A 152 3.61 -0.25 3.02
C THR A 152 4.69 -0.22 4.12
N GLU A 153 4.55 0.69 5.06
CA GLU A 153 5.33 0.71 6.31
C GLU A 153 4.53 0.05 7.43
N ILE A 154 5.23 -0.56 8.37
CA ILE A 154 4.69 -1.09 9.62
C ILE A 154 5.42 -0.46 10.81
N GLU A 155 4.63 0.05 11.77
CA GLU A 155 5.15 0.63 13.01
C GLU A 155 5.44 -0.45 14.07
N PRO A 156 6.19 -0.15 15.14
CA PRO A 156 6.47 -1.10 16.24
C PRO A 156 5.20 -1.71 16.85
N ASP A 157 4.16 -0.91 17.09
CA ASP A 157 2.87 -1.39 17.60
C ASP A 157 2.13 -2.30 16.61
N GLY A 158 2.25 -2.00 15.33
CA GLY A 158 1.72 -2.83 14.26
C GLY A 158 2.44 -4.18 14.16
N LEU A 159 3.77 -4.18 14.25
CA LEU A 159 4.57 -5.40 14.25
C LEU A 159 4.19 -6.30 15.43
N ARG A 160 4.11 -5.75 16.65
CA ARG A 160 3.67 -6.48 17.84
C ARG A 160 2.29 -7.09 17.64
N HIS A 161 1.36 -6.31 17.12
CA HIS A 161 -0.01 -6.78 16.88
C HIS A 161 -0.05 -7.90 15.84
N VAL A 162 0.66 -7.78 14.72
CA VAL A 162 0.66 -8.81 13.66
C VAL A 162 1.30 -10.09 14.17
N VAL A 163 2.45 -10.05 14.83
CA VAL A 163 3.12 -11.25 15.36
C VAL A 163 2.24 -11.99 16.37
N ALA A 164 1.46 -11.26 17.17
CA ALA A 164 0.55 -11.87 18.15
C ALA A 164 -0.73 -12.45 17.54
N ASN A 165 -1.21 -11.94 16.41
CA ASN A 165 -2.58 -12.24 15.92
C ASN A 165 -2.64 -12.80 14.50
N ASP A 166 -1.60 -12.67 13.67
CA ASP A 166 -1.57 -13.17 12.29
C ASP A 166 -0.52 -14.28 12.16
N ARG A 167 -0.98 -15.53 12.30
CA ARG A 167 -0.10 -16.72 12.22
C ARG A 167 0.39 -17.02 10.80
N THR A 168 -0.20 -16.39 9.78
CA THR A 168 0.20 -16.57 8.38
C THR A 168 1.27 -15.58 7.96
N ALA A 169 1.45 -14.50 8.70
CA ALA A 169 2.46 -13.50 8.41
C ALA A 169 3.88 -14.09 8.43
N VAL A 170 4.65 -13.71 7.42
CA VAL A 170 6.04 -14.12 7.26
C VAL A 170 6.95 -12.94 7.59
N LEU A 171 7.82 -13.11 8.58
CA LEU A 171 8.89 -12.16 8.87
C LEU A 171 10.10 -12.48 7.97
N VAL A 172 10.67 -11.46 7.35
CA VAL A 172 11.86 -11.56 6.51
C VAL A 172 12.98 -10.73 7.15
N ASP A 173 14.06 -11.40 7.55
CA ASP A 173 15.28 -10.76 8.05
C ASP A 173 16.26 -10.59 6.89
N THR A 174 16.63 -9.34 6.62
CA THR A 174 17.47 -8.99 5.46
C THR A 174 18.95 -8.86 5.79
N ARG A 175 19.31 -9.03 7.06
CA ARG A 175 20.69 -8.97 7.51
C ARG A 175 21.49 -10.16 6.93
N GLU A 176 22.81 -10.02 6.90
CA GLU A 176 23.69 -11.05 6.38
C GLU A 176 23.49 -12.40 7.08
N ALA A 177 23.68 -13.49 6.35
CA ALA A 177 23.40 -14.84 6.81
C ALA A 177 24.17 -15.20 8.10
N GLU A 178 25.40 -14.70 8.28
CA GLU A 178 26.19 -14.84 9.50
C GLU A 178 25.50 -14.18 10.69
N VAL A 179 25.01 -12.96 10.51
CA VAL A 179 24.30 -12.19 11.54
C VAL A 179 22.96 -12.85 11.89
N PHE A 180 22.23 -13.33 10.89
CA PHE A 180 20.99 -14.09 11.09
C PHE A 180 21.21 -15.33 11.98
N ARG A 181 22.29 -16.08 11.75
CA ARG A 181 22.64 -17.28 12.54
C ARG A 181 23.00 -16.97 14.00
N THR A 182 23.46 -15.78 14.32
CA THR A 182 23.74 -15.37 15.71
C THR A 182 22.48 -15.02 16.50
N GLY A 183 21.35 -14.83 15.83
CA GLY A 183 20.07 -14.54 16.43
C GLY A 183 19.17 -13.69 15.52
N THR A 184 17.89 -14.06 15.47
CA THR A 184 16.87 -13.40 14.66
C THR A 184 15.55 -13.29 15.43
N LEU A 185 14.52 -12.77 14.78
CA LEU A 185 13.15 -12.72 15.32
C LEU A 185 12.49 -14.11 15.22
N PRO A 186 11.51 -14.42 16.09
CA PRO A 186 10.82 -15.69 16.04
C PRO A 186 10.24 -15.99 14.66
N ASN A 187 10.52 -17.19 14.12
CA ASN A 187 10.05 -17.66 12.82
C ASN A 187 10.44 -16.78 11.61
N ALA A 188 11.41 -15.88 11.76
CA ALA A 188 11.90 -15.09 10.64
C ALA A 188 12.64 -15.96 9.61
N ARG A 189 12.52 -15.60 8.36
CA ARG A 189 13.19 -16.24 7.21
C ARG A 189 14.28 -15.32 6.68
N SER A 190 15.47 -15.88 6.44
CA SER A 190 16.62 -15.11 5.98
C SER A 190 16.52 -14.84 4.48
N ILE A 191 16.57 -13.57 4.09
CA ILE A 191 16.73 -13.12 2.69
C ILE A 191 17.80 -12.01 2.71
N PRO A 192 19.10 -12.37 2.76
CA PRO A 192 20.18 -11.40 2.90
C PRO A 192 20.17 -10.35 1.79
N ARG A 193 20.29 -9.07 2.19
CA ARG A 193 20.30 -7.93 1.25
C ARG A 193 21.40 -8.07 0.18
N SER A 194 22.58 -8.58 0.54
CA SER A 194 23.71 -8.74 -0.37
C SER A 194 23.44 -9.70 -1.54
N GLY A 195 22.53 -10.67 -1.35
CA GLY A 195 22.12 -11.61 -2.38
C GLY A 195 20.94 -11.13 -3.24
N VAL A 196 20.29 -10.03 -2.86
CA VAL A 196 19.16 -9.46 -3.62
C VAL A 196 19.70 -8.58 -4.74
N VAL A 197 19.38 -8.95 -5.97
CA VAL A 197 19.76 -8.24 -7.19
C VAL A 197 18.52 -7.64 -7.87
N GLU A 198 18.73 -6.63 -8.69
CA GLU A 198 17.66 -6.03 -9.46
C GLU A 198 17.16 -6.98 -10.55
N GLY A 199 15.86 -7.03 -10.76
CA GLY A 199 15.21 -7.90 -11.74
C GLY A 199 14.12 -8.75 -11.11
N LYS A 200 13.50 -9.58 -11.95
CA LYS A 200 12.48 -10.55 -11.58
C LYS A 200 13.02 -11.97 -11.75
N ASP A 201 12.66 -12.87 -10.86
CA ASP A 201 13.13 -14.27 -10.85
C ASP A 201 14.67 -14.41 -10.84
N VAL A 202 15.36 -13.56 -10.07
CA VAL A 202 16.83 -13.56 -9.97
C VAL A 202 17.32 -13.48 -8.51
N GLY A 203 18.58 -13.82 -8.30
CA GLY A 203 19.27 -13.64 -7.03
C GLY A 203 18.66 -14.41 -5.86
N GLU A 204 18.74 -13.80 -4.68
CA GLU A 204 18.29 -14.41 -3.42
C GLU A 204 16.76 -14.51 -3.36
N VAL A 205 16.03 -13.59 -3.98
CA VAL A 205 14.56 -13.65 -4.02
C VAL A 205 14.09 -14.88 -4.80
N LYS A 206 14.72 -15.17 -5.94
CA LYS A 206 14.44 -16.41 -6.68
C LYS A 206 14.72 -17.65 -5.81
N ARG A 207 15.89 -17.71 -5.18
CA ARG A 207 16.22 -18.84 -4.28
C ARG A 207 15.18 -19.00 -3.17
N ALA A 208 14.75 -17.90 -2.56
CA ALA A 208 13.75 -17.92 -1.49
C ALA A 208 12.35 -18.39 -1.96
N LYS A 209 12.01 -18.16 -3.23
CA LYS A 209 10.81 -18.74 -3.86
C LYS A 209 10.98 -20.26 -4.06
N ASP A 210 12.12 -20.69 -4.58
CA ASP A 210 12.37 -22.08 -4.95
C ASP A 210 12.52 -23.01 -3.73
N ASP A 211 13.03 -22.50 -2.60
CA ASP A 211 13.28 -23.28 -1.37
C ASP A 211 12.20 -23.11 -0.30
N GLY A 212 11.10 -22.44 -0.60
CA GLY A 212 9.92 -22.31 0.27
C GLY A 212 10.06 -21.28 1.40
N ARG A 213 11.08 -20.42 1.37
CA ARG A 213 11.17 -19.28 2.30
C ARG A 213 10.13 -18.19 2.01
N LEU A 214 9.58 -18.14 0.80
CA LEU A 214 8.48 -17.27 0.43
C LEU A 214 7.18 -18.08 0.20
N PRO A 215 6.01 -17.53 0.57
CA PRO A 215 4.72 -18.21 0.51
C PRO A 215 4.17 -18.19 -0.93
N MET A 216 4.64 -19.10 -1.76
CA MET A 216 4.27 -19.16 -3.18
C MET A 216 2.83 -19.60 -3.43
N GLU A 217 2.16 -20.18 -2.42
CA GLU A 217 0.77 -20.62 -2.49
C GLU A 217 -0.22 -19.46 -2.45
N ASP A 218 0.17 -18.34 -1.78
CA ASP A 218 -0.65 -17.14 -1.66
C ASP A 218 0.20 -15.86 -1.65
N HIS A 219 0.22 -15.18 -2.77
CA HIS A 219 0.93 -13.91 -2.95
C HIS A 219 0.30 -12.73 -2.17
N ASN A 220 -0.84 -12.93 -1.51
CA ASN A 220 -1.44 -11.96 -0.58
C ASN A 220 -1.03 -12.20 0.88
N THR A 221 -0.31 -13.29 1.17
CA THR A 221 0.30 -13.49 2.48
C THR A 221 1.09 -12.28 2.89
N ARG A 222 0.93 -11.84 4.13
CA ARG A 222 1.64 -10.68 4.66
C ARG A 222 3.13 -10.98 4.81
N LEU A 223 3.96 -10.20 4.12
CA LEU A 223 5.41 -10.21 4.30
C LEU A 223 5.82 -8.96 5.07
N ILE A 224 6.55 -9.13 6.17
CA ILE A 224 7.11 -8.03 6.95
C ILE A 224 8.63 -8.11 6.84
N VAL A 225 9.22 -7.14 6.19
CA VAL A 225 10.65 -7.08 5.91
C VAL A 225 11.33 -6.21 6.94
N ILE A 226 12.35 -6.77 7.60
CA ILE A 226 13.09 -6.13 8.70
C ILE A 226 14.58 -6.22 8.39
N GLY A 227 15.25 -5.08 8.33
CA GLY A 227 16.67 -4.96 8.04
C GLY A 227 17.46 -4.40 9.20
N LYS A 228 18.77 -4.25 9.00
CA LYS A 228 19.60 -3.48 9.94
C LYS A 228 19.12 -2.03 10.08
N ASP A 229 18.54 -1.49 8.99
CA ASP A 229 17.94 -0.18 8.89
C ASP A 229 16.77 -0.17 7.91
N VAL A 230 16.05 0.95 7.86
CA VAL A 230 14.86 1.15 6.99
C VAL A 230 15.21 1.02 5.50
N ALA A 231 16.38 1.52 5.08
CA ALA A 231 16.78 1.51 3.67
C ALA A 231 17.02 0.09 3.16
N GLU A 232 17.67 -0.75 3.98
CA GLU A 232 17.92 -2.16 3.68
C GLU A 232 16.59 -2.93 3.61
N ALA A 233 15.73 -2.78 4.60
CA ALA A 233 14.40 -3.41 4.63
C ALA A 233 13.57 -3.03 3.41
N ARG A 234 13.51 -1.74 3.09
CA ARG A 234 12.78 -1.21 1.94
C ARG A 234 13.29 -1.78 0.62
N TYR A 235 14.59 -1.85 0.42
CA TYR A 235 15.18 -2.39 -0.82
C TYR A 235 14.75 -3.84 -1.09
N VAL A 236 14.78 -4.68 -0.05
CA VAL A 236 14.34 -6.07 -0.18
C VAL A 236 12.82 -6.15 -0.37
N ALA A 237 12.05 -5.33 0.32
CA ALA A 237 10.61 -5.24 0.15
C ALA A 237 10.22 -4.85 -1.30
N GLU A 238 10.96 -3.92 -1.93
CA GLU A 238 10.77 -3.55 -3.33
C GLU A 238 11.04 -4.74 -4.27
N ALA A 239 12.06 -5.55 -3.99
CA ALA A 239 12.34 -6.76 -4.77
C ALA A 239 11.21 -7.79 -4.65
N LEU A 240 10.69 -8.01 -3.44
CA LEU A 240 9.54 -8.91 -3.20
C LEU A 240 8.27 -8.42 -3.90
N SER A 241 8.00 -7.12 -3.87
CA SER A 241 6.84 -6.55 -4.55
C SER A 241 6.91 -6.75 -6.08
N ARG A 242 8.10 -6.71 -6.68
CA ARG A 242 8.30 -7.02 -8.11
C ARG A 242 7.96 -8.47 -8.48
N GLU A 243 8.01 -9.39 -7.52
CA GLU A 243 7.60 -10.79 -7.67
C GLU A 243 6.09 -11.02 -7.46
N ALA A 244 5.30 -9.95 -7.54
CA ALA A 244 3.84 -9.96 -7.38
C ALA A 244 3.34 -10.33 -5.97
N PHE A 245 4.16 -10.19 -4.93
CA PHE A 245 3.64 -10.20 -3.57
C PHE A 245 2.94 -8.88 -3.27
N HIS A 246 1.63 -8.93 -2.99
CA HIS A 246 0.78 -7.74 -2.89
C HIS A 246 0.61 -7.20 -1.46
N ASN A 247 1.14 -7.88 -0.46
CA ASN A 247 1.01 -7.48 0.95
C ASN A 247 2.39 -7.38 1.63
N VAL A 248 3.27 -6.60 1.01
CA VAL A 248 4.63 -6.38 1.51
C VAL A 248 4.68 -5.10 2.33
N ALA A 249 5.11 -5.23 3.58
CA ALA A 249 5.42 -4.10 4.45
C ALA A 249 6.89 -4.17 4.88
N TYR A 250 7.54 -3.02 5.02
CA TYR A 250 8.85 -2.95 5.66
C TYR A 250 8.74 -2.24 7.01
N PHE A 251 9.56 -2.69 7.95
CA PHE A 251 9.56 -2.14 9.31
C PHE A 251 10.20 -0.75 9.32
N ARG A 252 9.52 0.21 9.94
CA ARG A 252 9.96 1.60 10.03
C ARG A 252 10.96 1.78 11.20
N GLY A 253 12.05 1.05 11.16
CA GLY A 253 13.07 1.10 12.20
C GLY A 253 14.22 0.14 11.93
N THR A 254 15.08 -0.01 12.91
CA THR A 254 16.20 -0.94 12.90
C THR A 254 15.76 -2.34 13.36
N PHE A 255 16.59 -3.34 13.10
CA PHE A 255 16.38 -4.68 13.64
C PHE A 255 16.28 -4.70 15.18
N GLN A 256 17.10 -3.91 15.87
CA GLN A 256 17.07 -3.80 17.33
C GLN A 256 15.74 -3.23 17.85
N GLU A 257 15.18 -2.24 17.15
CA GLU A 257 13.86 -1.67 17.49
C GLU A 257 12.75 -2.69 17.23
N ALA A 258 12.83 -3.46 16.14
CA ALA A 258 11.89 -4.56 15.89
C ALA A 258 11.97 -5.63 16.98
N GLN A 259 13.19 -6.00 17.40
CA GLN A 259 13.40 -6.94 18.49
C GLN A 259 12.87 -6.39 19.82
N ALA A 260 13.08 -5.12 20.10
CA ALA A 260 12.55 -4.46 21.31
C ALA A 260 11.01 -4.42 21.30
N ALA A 261 10.39 -4.17 20.15
CA ALA A 261 8.93 -4.15 19.99
C ALA A 261 8.28 -5.52 20.29
N LEU A 262 8.99 -6.63 20.11
CA LEU A 262 8.50 -7.98 20.32
C LEU A 262 8.83 -8.56 21.72
N LYS A 263 9.59 -7.83 22.54
CA LYS A 263 9.79 -8.23 23.93
C LYS A 263 8.49 -8.06 24.72
N PRO A 264 8.17 -9.02 25.63
CA PRO A 264 6.98 -8.95 26.48
C PRO A 264 6.99 -7.74 27.40
#